data_336104a7f1299240774344683157e5aa
#
_entry.id   336104a7f1299240774344683157e5aa
#
_cell.length_a   1.000
_cell.length_b   1.000
_cell.length_c   1.000
_cell.angle_alpha   90.00
_cell.angle_beta   90.00
_cell.angle_gamma   90.00
#
_symmetry.space_group_name_H-M   'P 1'
#
loop_
_entity.id
_entity.type
_entity.pdbx_description
1 polymer ?
#
loop_
_entity_poly.entity_id
_entity_poly.type
_entity_poly.pdbx_seq_one_letter_code
_entity_poly.pdbx_strand_id
1 'polypeptide(L)'
;AGACVLLYRLVLAVGSAHRARWATALFAFAPTGFLLQVAYAESLLLVLLFGALLALVRRRYWLIAPLGVVAAFTKPGVLALALALAVHLVVRWAGARRSVRAAEVFPWRDRIAIVVTGLVVAAAGLAWPVIATAVTGRPDAYLDTELSWWVGFVGRQHFAPLTPWFIMASTWLGPLGIGLVVVVLAGAVWFFSRRSTRALGTDVLAFTASYGLYLVAVFLPQQSLPRLLLPMAPLLGSDVFVGTRRRAVTWLVVGVCLQPIAIVLLWFLGYP
;
A
#
# COMPACT_ATOMS: atom_id res chain seq x y z
N ALA A 1 -12.38 -0.95 -13.54
CA ALA A 1 -13.35 0.13 -13.29
C ALA A 1 -13.56 0.39 -11.80
N GLY A 2 -13.91 -0.62 -10.97
CA GLY A 2 -14.24 -0.46 -9.54
C GLY A 2 -13.16 0.23 -8.70
N ALA A 3 -11.89 -0.14 -8.88
CA ALA A 3 -10.76 0.50 -8.19
C ALA A 3 -10.67 2.01 -8.49
N CYS A 4 -10.89 2.43 -9.74
CA CYS A 4 -10.91 3.85 -10.13
C CYS A 4 -12.05 4.61 -9.45
N VAL A 5 -13.25 4.02 -9.39
CA VAL A 5 -14.40 4.63 -8.71
C VAL A 5 -14.13 4.79 -7.21
N LEU A 6 -13.56 3.78 -6.58
CA LEU A 6 -13.24 3.83 -5.14
C LEU A 6 -12.11 4.79 -4.84
N LEU A 7 -11.06 4.83 -5.68
CA LEU A 7 -10.00 5.83 -5.56
C LEU A 7 -10.54 7.25 -5.70
N TYR A 8 -11.40 7.49 -6.72
CA TYR A 8 -12.07 8.78 -6.88
C TYR A 8 -12.82 9.19 -5.60
N ARG A 9 -13.68 8.28 -5.09
CA ARG A 9 -14.48 8.55 -3.88
C ARG A 9 -13.61 8.75 -2.63
N LEU A 10 -12.50 8.03 -2.53
CA LEU A 10 -11.55 8.15 -1.43
C LEU A 10 -10.87 9.53 -1.46
N VAL A 11 -10.29 9.92 -2.60
CA VAL A 11 -9.61 11.21 -2.72
C VAL A 11 -10.60 12.37 -2.60
N LEU A 12 -11.84 12.20 -3.08
CA LEU A 12 -12.91 13.19 -2.87
C LEU A 12 -13.26 13.36 -1.39
N ALA A 13 -13.24 12.27 -0.62
CA ALA A 13 -13.58 12.31 0.81
C ALA A 13 -12.54 13.05 1.67
N VAL A 14 -11.27 13.10 1.20
CA VAL A 14 -10.17 13.75 1.94
C VAL A 14 -9.65 15.03 1.26
N GLY A 15 -10.18 15.37 0.08
CA GLY A 15 -9.70 16.49 -0.71
C GLY A 15 -10.81 17.15 -1.53
N SER A 16 -10.52 17.43 -2.79
CA SER A 16 -11.44 18.11 -3.70
C SER A 16 -11.76 17.27 -4.94
N ALA A 17 -12.86 17.62 -5.64
CA ALA A 17 -13.23 16.99 -6.91
C ALA A 17 -12.14 17.15 -7.99
N HIS A 18 -11.39 18.25 -7.97
CA HIS A 18 -10.23 18.45 -8.85
C HIS A 18 -9.15 17.39 -8.59
N ARG A 19 -8.73 17.23 -7.33
CA ARG A 19 -7.74 16.23 -6.93
C ARG A 19 -8.20 14.82 -7.23
N ALA A 20 -9.47 14.50 -6.93
CA ALA A 20 -10.04 13.18 -7.18
C ALA A 20 -10.03 12.80 -8.66
N ARG A 21 -10.45 13.72 -9.55
CA ARG A 21 -10.44 13.49 -11.00
C ARG A 21 -9.04 13.22 -11.52
N TRP A 22 -8.08 14.08 -11.19
CA TRP A 22 -6.72 13.95 -11.66
C TRP A 22 -5.99 12.76 -11.06
N ALA A 23 -6.15 12.47 -9.75
CA ALA A 23 -5.57 11.28 -9.13
C ALA A 23 -6.06 9.99 -9.80
N THR A 24 -7.35 9.93 -10.12
CA THR A 24 -7.94 8.77 -10.83
C THR A 24 -7.43 8.67 -12.26
N ALA A 25 -7.31 9.77 -12.97
CA ALA A 25 -6.73 9.76 -14.31
C ALA A 25 -5.26 9.32 -14.28
N LEU A 26 -4.45 9.87 -13.37
CA LEU A 26 -3.06 9.48 -13.21
C LEU A 26 -2.91 7.99 -12.85
N PHE A 27 -3.80 7.45 -12.03
CA PHE A 27 -3.82 6.03 -11.69
C PHE A 27 -4.20 5.15 -12.90
N ALA A 28 -5.25 5.52 -13.63
CA ALA A 28 -5.74 4.74 -14.76
C ALA A 28 -4.75 4.72 -15.94
N PHE A 29 -4.02 5.82 -16.13
CA PHE A 29 -3.04 6.00 -17.21
C PHE A 29 -1.58 6.02 -16.70
N ALA A 30 -1.34 5.49 -15.49
CA ALA A 30 0.00 5.26 -14.99
C ALA A 30 0.81 4.34 -15.93
N PRO A 31 2.14 4.35 -15.88
CA PRO A 31 2.95 3.39 -16.64
C PRO A 31 2.53 1.94 -16.41
N THR A 32 2.03 1.62 -15.23
CA THR A 32 1.52 0.29 -14.84
C THR A 32 -0.01 0.16 -15.00
N GLY A 33 -0.68 1.14 -15.61
CA GLY A 33 -2.15 1.14 -15.77
C GLY A 33 -2.67 -0.06 -16.58
N PHE A 34 -1.89 -0.59 -17.50
CA PHE A 34 -2.23 -1.80 -18.26
C PHE A 34 -2.43 -3.04 -17.37
N LEU A 35 -1.78 -3.12 -16.21
CA LEU A 35 -1.94 -4.22 -15.25
C LEU A 35 -3.37 -4.32 -14.69
N LEU A 36 -4.13 -3.23 -14.72
CA LEU A 36 -5.53 -3.22 -14.30
C LEU A 36 -6.46 -3.95 -15.29
N GLN A 37 -5.97 -4.24 -16.50
CA GLN A 37 -6.71 -4.94 -17.57
C GLN A 37 -6.29 -6.41 -17.69
N VAL A 38 -5.20 -6.79 -17.04
CA VAL A 38 -4.72 -8.17 -17.00
C VAL A 38 -5.47 -8.94 -15.93
N ALA A 39 -5.65 -10.25 -16.11
CA ALA A 39 -6.35 -11.15 -15.18
C ALA A 39 -5.49 -11.46 -13.93
N TYR A 40 -4.96 -10.43 -13.30
CA TYR A 40 -4.23 -10.50 -12.03
C TYR A 40 -5.12 -10.13 -10.83
N ALA A 41 -4.72 -10.57 -9.65
CA ALA A 41 -5.42 -10.30 -8.41
C ALA A 41 -5.40 -8.81 -7.99
N GLU A 42 -4.53 -7.97 -8.60
CA GLU A 42 -4.37 -6.56 -8.26
C GLU A 42 -5.66 -5.76 -8.37
N SER A 43 -6.43 -5.96 -9.43
CA SER A 43 -7.69 -5.21 -9.62
C SER A 43 -8.70 -5.49 -8.50
N LEU A 44 -8.81 -6.73 -8.05
CA LEU A 44 -9.68 -7.11 -6.92
C LEU A 44 -9.11 -6.57 -5.60
N LEU A 45 -7.81 -6.80 -5.36
CA LEU A 45 -7.13 -6.28 -4.17
C LEU A 45 -7.35 -4.78 -4.00
N LEU A 46 -7.18 -3.98 -5.07
CA LEU A 46 -7.34 -2.53 -5.03
C LEU A 46 -8.78 -2.10 -4.74
N VAL A 47 -9.78 -2.81 -5.27
CA VAL A 47 -11.19 -2.58 -4.90
C VAL A 47 -11.39 -2.79 -3.41
N LEU A 48 -10.87 -3.87 -2.86
CA LEU A 48 -11.01 -4.21 -1.44
C LEU A 48 -10.26 -3.21 -0.54
N LEU A 49 -9.00 -2.89 -0.87
CA LEU A 49 -8.18 -1.97 -0.08
C LEU A 49 -8.70 -0.52 -0.14
N PHE A 50 -9.05 -0.01 -1.33
CA PHE A 50 -9.61 1.35 -1.44
C PHE A 50 -11.00 1.43 -0.81
N GLY A 51 -11.79 0.35 -0.88
CA GLY A 51 -13.06 0.24 -0.17
C GLY A 51 -12.88 0.27 1.35
N ALA A 52 -11.94 -0.50 1.88
CA ALA A 52 -11.60 -0.54 3.30
C ALA A 52 -11.05 0.83 3.78
N LEU A 53 -10.18 1.47 3.00
CA LEU A 53 -9.64 2.79 3.34
C LEU A 53 -10.73 3.88 3.28
N LEU A 54 -11.63 3.82 2.31
CA LEU A 54 -12.78 4.71 2.25
C LEU A 54 -13.73 4.50 3.46
N ALA A 55 -13.92 3.25 3.87
CA ALA A 55 -14.69 2.93 5.08
C ALA A 55 -14.01 3.47 6.34
N LEU A 56 -12.67 3.40 6.43
CA LEU A 56 -11.88 3.97 7.52
C LEU A 56 -12.05 5.50 7.60
N VAL A 57 -11.85 6.20 6.49
CA VAL A 57 -12.04 7.66 6.40
C VAL A 57 -13.46 8.08 6.79
N ARG A 58 -14.47 7.26 6.43
CA ARG A 58 -15.89 7.47 6.78
C ARG A 58 -16.29 6.91 8.14
N ARG A 59 -15.34 6.39 8.93
CA ARG A 59 -15.56 5.80 10.26
C ARG A 59 -16.56 4.63 10.27
N ARG A 60 -16.65 3.89 9.16
CA ARG A 60 -17.49 2.69 9.03
C ARG A 60 -16.66 1.44 9.32
N TYR A 61 -16.18 1.31 10.54
CA TYR A 61 -15.17 0.32 10.93
C TYR A 61 -15.57 -1.12 10.62
N TRP A 62 -16.82 -1.50 10.86
CA TRP A 62 -17.27 -2.87 10.63
C TRP A 62 -17.25 -3.32 9.17
N LEU A 63 -17.27 -2.38 8.22
CA LEU A 63 -17.09 -2.71 6.80
C LEU A 63 -15.66 -3.07 6.44
N ILE A 64 -14.68 -2.67 7.27
CA ILE A 64 -13.27 -2.91 7.00
C ILE A 64 -12.92 -4.38 7.22
N ALA A 65 -13.53 -5.05 8.22
CA ALA A 65 -13.25 -6.45 8.53
C ALA A 65 -13.52 -7.38 7.34
N PRO A 66 -14.71 -7.45 6.73
CA PRO A 66 -14.94 -8.33 5.60
C PRO A 66 -14.09 -7.98 4.39
N LEU A 67 -13.89 -6.68 4.10
CA LEU A 67 -13.04 -6.24 3.00
C LEU A 67 -11.57 -6.64 3.22
N GLY A 68 -11.07 -6.46 4.45
CA GLY A 68 -9.71 -6.83 4.81
C GLY A 68 -9.46 -8.33 4.81
N VAL A 69 -10.42 -9.13 5.29
CA VAL A 69 -10.33 -10.59 5.26
C VAL A 69 -10.26 -11.08 3.81
N VAL A 70 -11.19 -10.66 2.94
CA VAL A 70 -11.16 -11.07 1.53
C VAL A 70 -9.88 -10.59 0.85
N ALA A 71 -9.39 -9.38 1.16
CA ALA A 71 -8.13 -8.88 0.65
C ALA A 71 -6.93 -9.74 1.09
N ALA A 72 -6.91 -10.24 2.34
CA ALA A 72 -5.86 -11.10 2.86
C ALA A 72 -5.73 -12.42 2.09
N PHE A 73 -6.87 -12.97 1.66
CA PHE A 73 -6.91 -14.19 0.84
C PHE A 73 -6.79 -13.91 -0.67
N THR A 74 -6.77 -12.63 -1.07
CA THR A 74 -6.53 -12.25 -2.46
C THR A 74 -5.03 -12.09 -2.72
N LYS A 75 -4.30 -11.41 -1.83
CA LYS A 75 -2.86 -11.18 -1.96
C LYS A 75 -2.23 -10.74 -0.63
N PRO A 76 -0.96 -11.08 -0.36
CA PRO A 76 -0.22 -10.56 0.79
C PRO A 76 -0.15 -9.03 0.83
N GLY A 77 0.01 -8.44 2.03
CA GLY A 77 0.15 -6.99 2.23
C GLY A 77 -0.95 -6.35 3.08
N VAL A 78 -1.99 -7.10 3.44
CA VAL A 78 -3.13 -6.59 4.24
C VAL A 78 -2.74 -6.23 5.68
N LEU A 79 -1.63 -6.72 6.20
CA LEU A 79 -1.08 -6.29 7.51
C LEU A 79 -0.85 -4.78 7.57
N ALA A 80 -0.60 -4.13 6.43
CA ALA A 80 -0.53 -2.68 6.35
C ALA A 80 -1.84 -1.99 6.75
N LEU A 81 -2.99 -2.60 6.43
CA LEU A 81 -4.30 -2.09 6.85
C LEU A 81 -4.51 -2.25 8.37
N ALA A 82 -4.07 -3.37 8.94
CA ALA A 82 -4.11 -3.58 10.39
C ALA A 82 -3.23 -2.55 11.12
N LEU A 83 -2.02 -2.29 10.63
CA LEU A 83 -1.15 -1.26 11.19
C LEU A 83 -1.74 0.15 11.03
N ALA A 84 -2.36 0.45 9.89
CA ALA A 84 -3.05 1.72 9.69
C ALA A 84 -4.21 1.92 10.68
N LEU A 85 -4.97 0.86 10.99
CA LEU A 85 -6.01 0.88 12.03
C LEU A 85 -5.43 1.14 13.42
N ALA A 86 -4.29 0.55 13.76
CA ALA A 86 -3.61 0.81 15.02
C ALA A 86 -3.15 2.28 15.10
N VAL A 87 -2.57 2.83 14.05
CA VAL A 87 -2.20 4.25 13.98
C VAL A 87 -3.43 5.14 14.11
N HIS A 88 -4.51 4.83 13.39
CA HIS A 88 -5.79 5.55 13.48
C HIS A 88 -6.32 5.57 14.92
N LEU A 89 -6.31 4.42 15.61
CA LEU A 89 -6.72 4.30 17.01
C LEU A 89 -5.90 5.23 17.91
N VAL A 90 -4.56 5.17 17.79
CA VAL A 90 -3.64 5.98 18.61
C VAL A 90 -3.85 7.48 18.37
N VAL A 91 -3.96 7.89 17.09
CA VAL A 91 -4.15 9.31 16.74
C VAL A 91 -5.49 9.83 17.25
N ARG A 92 -6.58 9.05 17.09
CA ARG A 92 -7.89 9.43 17.63
C ARG A 92 -7.90 9.49 19.15
N TRP A 93 -7.26 8.52 19.80
CA TRP A 93 -7.17 8.50 21.26
C TRP A 93 -6.35 9.67 21.80
N ALA A 94 -5.20 9.98 21.19
CA ALA A 94 -4.39 11.14 21.56
C ALA A 94 -5.13 12.47 21.34
N GLY A 95 -5.90 12.58 20.25
CA GLY A 95 -6.75 13.73 19.99
C GLY A 95 -7.87 13.88 21.00
N ALA A 96 -8.53 12.78 21.38
CA ALA A 96 -9.61 12.78 22.35
C ALA A 96 -9.13 13.19 23.76
N ARG A 97 -7.93 12.76 24.18
CA ARG A 97 -7.33 13.13 25.48
C ARG A 97 -7.13 14.64 25.66
N ARG A 98 -7.02 15.37 24.58
CA ARG A 98 -6.87 16.84 24.59
C ARG A 98 -8.21 17.58 24.68
N SER A 99 -9.35 16.86 24.63
CA SER A 99 -10.70 17.43 24.69
C SER A 99 -11.31 17.19 26.07
N VAL A 100 -12.00 18.20 26.61
CA VAL A 100 -12.77 18.10 27.85
C VAL A 100 -13.90 17.07 27.71
N ARG A 101 -14.38 16.81 26.49
CA ARG A 101 -15.43 15.83 26.15
C ARG A 101 -14.90 14.60 25.45
N ALA A 102 -13.81 14.02 25.97
CA ALA A 102 -13.09 12.92 25.36
C ALA A 102 -13.98 11.71 24.97
N ALA A 103 -14.97 11.37 25.79
CA ALA A 103 -15.88 10.25 25.56
C ALA A 103 -16.87 10.53 24.40
N GLU A 104 -17.31 11.79 24.20
CA GLU A 104 -18.17 12.17 23.07
C GLU A 104 -17.39 12.21 21.76
N VAL A 105 -16.14 12.68 21.81
CA VAL A 105 -15.27 12.79 20.62
C VAL A 105 -14.81 11.42 20.12
N PHE A 106 -14.60 10.46 21.04
CA PHE A 106 -14.16 9.10 20.69
C PHE A 106 -14.85 8.06 21.57
N PRO A 107 -16.11 7.69 21.21
CA PRO A 107 -16.92 6.77 21.99
C PRO A 107 -16.29 5.38 22.05
N TRP A 108 -16.57 4.65 23.12
CA TRP A 108 -16.01 3.35 23.37
C TRP A 108 -16.37 2.30 22.28
N ARG A 109 -17.57 2.43 21.68
CA ARG A 109 -18.00 1.61 20.55
C ARG A 109 -17.04 1.69 19.38
N ASP A 110 -16.58 2.91 19.03
CA ASP A 110 -15.60 3.11 17.98
C ASP A 110 -14.26 2.44 18.33
N ARG A 111 -13.82 2.57 19.59
CA ARG A 111 -12.56 1.95 20.05
C ARG A 111 -12.60 0.44 19.89
N ILE A 112 -13.67 -0.20 20.36
CA ILE A 112 -13.87 -1.64 20.20
C ILE A 112 -13.94 -2.01 18.72
N ALA A 113 -14.73 -1.31 17.93
CA ALA A 113 -14.85 -1.59 16.49
C ALA A 113 -13.50 -1.53 15.79
N ILE A 114 -12.66 -0.53 16.09
CA ILE A 114 -11.32 -0.42 15.50
C ILE A 114 -10.41 -1.56 15.96
N VAL A 115 -10.40 -1.87 17.27
CA VAL A 115 -9.55 -2.94 17.82
C VAL A 115 -9.96 -4.30 17.26
N VAL A 116 -11.25 -4.64 17.33
CA VAL A 116 -11.75 -5.93 16.83
C VAL A 116 -11.48 -6.07 15.33
N THR A 117 -11.79 -5.04 14.54
CA THR A 117 -11.51 -5.03 13.10
C THR A 117 -10.02 -5.17 12.82
N GLY A 118 -9.17 -4.44 13.56
CA GLY A 118 -7.71 -4.52 13.41
C GLY A 118 -7.17 -5.92 13.71
N LEU A 119 -7.66 -6.56 14.79
CA LEU A 119 -7.28 -7.92 15.15
C LEU A 119 -7.77 -8.95 14.10
N VAL A 120 -9.00 -8.83 13.60
CA VAL A 120 -9.52 -9.70 12.55
C VAL A 120 -8.69 -9.58 11.27
N VAL A 121 -8.37 -8.35 10.85
CA VAL A 121 -7.55 -8.11 9.66
C VAL A 121 -6.12 -8.60 9.85
N ALA A 122 -5.54 -8.43 11.04
CA ALA A 122 -4.20 -8.95 11.36
C ALA A 122 -4.18 -10.48 11.36
N ALA A 123 -5.16 -11.13 11.99
CA ALA A 123 -5.29 -12.57 11.99
C ALA A 123 -5.43 -13.14 10.57
N ALA A 124 -6.27 -12.53 9.73
CA ALA A 124 -6.42 -12.91 8.33
C ALA A 124 -5.12 -12.70 7.54
N GLY A 125 -4.40 -11.61 7.77
CA GLY A 125 -3.11 -11.33 7.11
C GLY A 125 -1.99 -12.30 7.50
N LEU A 126 -2.10 -12.95 8.66
CA LEU A 126 -1.17 -13.98 9.15
C LEU A 126 -1.67 -15.41 8.91
N ALA A 127 -2.85 -15.57 8.29
CA ALA A 127 -3.46 -16.90 8.14
C ALA A 127 -2.66 -17.83 7.21
N TRP A 128 -2.06 -17.32 6.13
CA TRP A 128 -1.36 -18.17 5.16
C TRP A 128 -0.20 -18.99 5.72
N PRO A 129 0.73 -18.43 6.53
CA PRO A 129 1.75 -19.24 7.20
C PRO A 129 1.17 -20.37 8.06
N VAL A 130 0.10 -20.08 8.79
CA VAL A 130 -0.59 -21.08 9.64
C VAL A 130 -1.24 -22.18 8.79
N ILE A 131 -1.95 -21.79 7.73
CA ILE A 131 -2.59 -22.73 6.79
C ILE A 131 -1.54 -23.60 6.11
N ALA A 132 -0.45 -22.99 5.61
CA ALA A 132 0.64 -23.74 4.97
C ALA A 132 1.24 -24.77 5.92
N THR A 133 1.52 -24.38 7.16
CA THR A 133 2.01 -25.31 8.20
C THR A 133 1.00 -26.44 8.47
N ALA A 134 -0.28 -26.11 8.64
CA ALA A 134 -1.31 -27.10 8.94
C ALA A 134 -1.51 -28.12 7.80
N VAL A 135 -1.42 -27.68 6.54
CA VAL A 135 -1.63 -28.52 5.37
C VAL A 135 -0.39 -29.38 5.04
N THR A 136 0.82 -28.81 5.21
CA THR A 136 2.06 -29.49 4.79
C THR A 136 2.77 -30.22 5.93
N GLY A 137 2.40 -29.93 7.18
CA GLY A 137 3.12 -30.42 8.37
C GLY A 137 4.51 -29.77 8.56
N ARG A 138 4.89 -28.78 7.74
CA ARG A 138 6.20 -28.12 7.78
C ARG A 138 6.06 -26.67 8.25
N PRO A 139 6.67 -26.29 9.38
CA PRO A 139 6.57 -24.94 9.93
C PRO A 139 7.03 -23.81 8.98
N ASP A 140 8.05 -24.11 8.15
CA ASP A 140 8.70 -23.13 7.28
C ASP A 140 8.14 -23.15 5.83
N ALA A 141 7.11 -23.96 5.54
CA ALA A 141 6.63 -24.18 4.17
C ALA A 141 6.26 -22.88 3.42
N TYR A 142 5.60 -21.94 4.11
CA TYR A 142 5.25 -20.65 3.52
C TYR A 142 6.49 -19.81 3.22
N LEU A 143 7.39 -19.71 4.18
CA LEU A 143 8.60 -18.90 4.05
C LEU A 143 9.56 -19.48 3.00
N ASP A 144 9.74 -20.79 2.99
CA ASP A 144 10.54 -21.50 1.97
C ASP A 144 10.01 -21.20 0.56
N THR A 145 8.69 -21.19 0.39
CA THR A 145 8.04 -20.89 -0.89
C THR A 145 8.30 -19.44 -1.30
N GLU A 146 8.11 -18.49 -0.40
CA GLU A 146 8.37 -17.07 -0.69
C GLU A 146 9.85 -16.81 -1.01
N LEU A 147 10.77 -17.40 -0.26
CA LEU A 147 12.21 -17.25 -0.49
C LEU A 147 12.69 -17.95 -1.75
N SER A 148 11.97 -18.94 -2.26
CA SER A 148 12.34 -19.60 -3.52
C SER A 148 12.39 -18.63 -4.71
N TRP A 149 11.54 -17.60 -4.70
CA TRP A 149 11.54 -16.54 -5.71
C TRP A 149 12.78 -15.63 -5.65
N TRP A 150 13.50 -15.62 -4.52
CA TRP A 150 14.69 -14.80 -4.36
C TRP A 150 15.94 -15.44 -4.93
N VAL A 151 15.95 -16.79 -5.05
CA VAL A 151 17.15 -17.57 -5.39
C VAL A 151 17.77 -17.14 -6.72
N GLY A 152 16.94 -16.82 -7.71
CA GLY A 152 17.40 -16.36 -9.01
C GLY A 152 18.04 -14.96 -9.02
N PHE A 153 17.80 -14.15 -7.99
CA PHE A 153 18.27 -12.77 -7.90
C PHE A 153 19.45 -12.59 -6.95
N VAL A 154 19.38 -13.24 -5.77
CA VAL A 154 20.33 -13.00 -4.67
C VAL A 154 20.87 -14.29 -4.04
N GLY A 155 20.56 -15.45 -4.65
CA GLY A 155 20.89 -16.76 -4.08
C GLY A 155 20.02 -17.13 -2.87
N ARG A 156 20.39 -18.20 -2.19
CA ARG A 156 19.70 -18.62 -0.96
C ARG A 156 20.00 -17.65 0.18
N GLN A 157 18.96 -17.10 0.78
CA GLN A 157 19.04 -16.14 1.88
C GLN A 157 18.19 -16.61 3.06
N HIS A 158 18.58 -16.19 4.26
CA HIS A 158 17.73 -16.24 5.43
C HIS A 158 16.86 -14.97 5.48
N PHE A 159 15.58 -15.15 5.76
CA PHE A 159 14.68 -14.01 5.88
C PHE A 159 14.95 -13.22 7.16
N ALA A 160 15.24 -11.94 7.00
CA ALA A 160 15.23 -10.99 8.09
C ALA A 160 14.42 -9.74 7.66
N PRO A 161 13.41 -9.30 8.43
CA PRO A 161 12.66 -8.10 8.08
C PRO A 161 13.56 -6.88 7.88
N LEU A 162 13.18 -5.98 6.96
CA LEU A 162 13.90 -4.75 6.59
C LEU A 162 15.23 -4.96 5.84
N THR A 163 15.66 -6.19 5.59
CA THR A 163 16.91 -6.46 4.85
C THR A 163 16.74 -6.67 3.34
N PRO A 164 15.57 -7.07 2.80
CA PRO A 164 15.46 -7.48 1.40
C PRO A 164 15.95 -6.44 0.40
N TRP A 165 15.63 -5.16 0.63
CA TRP A 165 16.06 -4.06 -0.24
C TRP A 165 17.58 -3.87 -0.22
N PHE A 166 18.19 -3.99 0.94
CA PHE A 166 19.63 -3.88 1.10
C PHE A 166 20.36 -5.09 0.50
N ILE A 167 19.82 -6.31 0.67
CA ILE A 167 20.36 -7.53 0.08
C ILE A 167 20.36 -7.40 -1.45
N MET A 168 19.21 -7.06 -2.05
CA MET A 168 19.11 -6.91 -3.51
C MET A 168 20.07 -5.84 -4.02
N ALA A 169 20.05 -4.67 -3.40
CA ALA A 169 20.87 -3.54 -3.84
C ALA A 169 22.37 -3.80 -3.66
N SER A 170 22.78 -4.41 -2.55
CA SER A 170 24.20 -4.75 -2.33
C SER A 170 24.69 -5.85 -3.26
N THR A 171 23.86 -6.82 -3.60
CA THR A 171 24.22 -7.90 -4.54
C THR A 171 24.52 -7.36 -5.94
N TRP A 172 23.74 -6.38 -6.41
CA TRP A 172 23.86 -5.88 -7.78
C TRP A 172 24.73 -4.62 -7.92
N LEU A 173 24.80 -3.78 -6.90
CA LEU A 173 25.46 -2.47 -6.95
C LEU A 173 26.51 -2.28 -5.83
N GLY A 174 26.73 -3.30 -4.99
CA GLY A 174 27.67 -3.20 -3.87
C GLY A 174 27.29 -2.06 -2.89
N PRO A 175 28.28 -1.32 -2.35
CA PRO A 175 28.04 -0.22 -1.41
C PRO A 175 27.18 0.91 -1.98
N LEU A 176 27.26 1.15 -3.30
CA LEU A 176 26.41 2.16 -3.98
C LEU A 176 24.93 1.80 -3.90
N GLY A 177 24.60 0.51 -3.97
CA GLY A 177 23.25 0.02 -3.81
C GLY A 177 22.69 0.30 -2.41
N ILE A 178 23.49 0.10 -1.37
CA ILE A 178 23.11 0.45 0.01
C ILE A 178 22.81 1.96 0.10
N GLY A 179 23.70 2.79 -0.44
CA GLY A 179 23.48 4.25 -0.49
C GLY A 179 22.20 4.62 -1.23
N LEU A 180 21.90 3.95 -2.35
CA LEU A 180 20.67 4.17 -3.11
C LEU A 180 19.41 3.86 -2.28
N VAL A 181 19.40 2.73 -1.56
CA VAL A 181 18.27 2.37 -0.67
C VAL A 181 18.07 3.43 0.40
N VAL A 182 19.16 3.89 1.04
CA VAL A 182 19.09 4.96 2.05
C VAL A 182 18.49 6.24 1.45
N VAL A 183 18.92 6.65 0.25
CA VAL A 183 18.38 7.83 -0.45
C VAL A 183 16.89 7.66 -0.76
N VAL A 184 16.47 6.47 -1.24
CA VAL A 184 15.05 6.18 -1.51
C VAL A 184 14.21 6.27 -0.23
N LEU A 185 14.68 5.67 0.87
CA LEU A 185 13.99 5.73 2.16
C LEU A 185 13.92 7.15 2.72
N ALA A 186 15.02 7.91 2.64
CA ALA A 186 15.05 9.32 3.04
C ALA A 186 14.09 10.16 2.18
N GLY A 187 14.06 9.91 0.87
CA GLY A 187 13.12 10.54 -0.06
C GLY A 187 11.66 10.22 0.28
N ALA A 188 11.36 8.99 0.67
CA ALA A 188 10.03 8.60 1.13
C ALA A 188 9.65 9.34 2.42
N VAL A 189 10.53 9.37 3.42
CA VAL A 189 10.30 10.12 4.67
C VAL A 189 10.08 11.60 4.37
N TRP A 190 10.92 12.19 3.52
CA TRP A 190 10.75 13.58 3.09
C TRP A 190 9.41 13.81 2.39
N PHE A 191 9.01 12.93 1.46
CA PHE A 191 7.72 13.02 0.76
C PHE A 191 6.54 12.98 1.73
N PHE A 192 6.52 12.03 2.67
CA PHE A 192 5.48 11.93 3.69
C PHE A 192 5.49 13.10 4.68
N SER A 193 6.62 13.77 4.89
CA SER A 193 6.74 14.94 5.76
C SER A 193 6.20 16.22 5.14
N ARG A 194 6.02 16.29 3.81
CA ARG A 194 5.54 17.49 3.11
C ARG A 194 4.12 17.87 3.49
N ARG A 195 3.86 19.16 3.65
CA ARG A 195 2.52 19.69 3.94
C ARG A 195 1.49 19.28 2.87
N SER A 196 1.89 19.30 1.59
CA SER A 196 1.04 18.88 0.46
C SER A 196 0.60 17.41 0.53
N THR A 197 1.47 16.53 1.01
CA THR A 197 1.16 15.11 1.20
C THR A 197 0.31 14.91 2.45
N ARG A 198 0.65 15.60 3.55
CA ARG A 198 -0.13 15.55 4.81
C ARG A 198 -1.57 16.05 4.65
N ALA A 199 -1.84 16.89 3.65
CA ALA A 199 -3.20 17.35 3.33
C ALA A 199 -4.15 16.22 2.86
N LEU A 200 -3.64 15.01 2.56
CA LEU A 200 -4.45 13.82 2.28
C LEU A 200 -5.08 13.19 3.54
N GLY A 201 -4.74 13.70 4.71
CA GLY A 201 -5.27 13.23 5.99
C GLY A 201 -4.52 12.03 6.55
N THR A 202 -4.66 11.87 7.87
CA THR A 202 -3.87 10.89 8.64
C THR A 202 -4.15 9.45 8.22
N ASP A 203 -5.38 9.10 7.87
CA ASP A 203 -5.77 7.74 7.55
C ASP A 203 -5.14 7.24 6.24
N VAL A 204 -5.15 8.10 5.21
CA VAL A 204 -4.50 7.80 3.92
C VAL A 204 -2.99 7.68 4.11
N LEU A 205 -2.39 8.58 4.89
CA LEU A 205 -0.95 8.53 5.16
C LEU A 205 -0.56 7.32 6.01
N ALA A 206 -1.34 7.01 7.05
CA ALA A 206 -1.10 5.83 7.88
C ALA A 206 -1.12 4.55 7.04
N PHE A 207 -2.13 4.38 6.18
CA PHE A 207 -2.20 3.21 5.30
C PHE A 207 -1.04 3.16 4.31
N THR A 208 -0.78 4.26 3.59
CA THR A 208 0.26 4.25 2.55
C THR A 208 1.66 4.13 3.13
N ALA A 209 1.93 4.74 4.29
CA ALA A 209 3.20 4.57 4.99
C ALA A 209 3.36 3.14 5.54
N SER A 210 2.31 2.56 6.13
CA SER A 210 2.31 1.17 6.61
C SER A 210 2.52 0.19 5.46
N TYR A 211 1.92 0.46 4.30
CA TYR A 211 2.10 -0.37 3.11
C TYR A 211 3.50 -0.25 2.52
N GLY A 212 4.06 0.97 2.47
CA GLY A 212 5.45 1.19 2.10
C GLY A 212 6.42 0.48 3.04
N LEU A 213 6.16 0.56 4.35
CA LEU A 213 6.93 -0.17 5.37
C LEU A 213 6.85 -1.69 5.15
N TYR A 214 5.65 -2.22 4.87
CA TYR A 214 5.47 -3.63 4.53
C TYR A 214 6.34 -4.04 3.34
N LEU A 215 6.33 -3.28 2.24
CA LEU A 215 7.16 -3.57 1.08
C LEU A 215 8.66 -3.57 1.41
N VAL A 216 9.13 -2.60 2.18
CA VAL A 216 10.54 -2.52 2.59
C VAL A 216 10.91 -3.66 3.54
N ALA A 217 9.99 -4.07 4.41
CA ALA A 217 10.26 -5.08 5.43
C ALA A 217 10.29 -6.51 4.87
N VAL A 218 9.45 -6.80 3.86
CA VAL A 218 9.17 -8.19 3.47
C VAL A 218 9.51 -8.49 2.01
N PHE A 219 9.40 -7.50 1.12
CA PHE A 219 9.49 -7.74 -0.31
C PHE A 219 10.91 -7.50 -0.87
N LEU A 220 11.45 -8.47 -1.62
CA LEU A 220 12.67 -8.28 -2.40
C LEU A 220 12.33 -7.43 -3.64
N PRO A 221 12.91 -6.22 -3.82
CA PRO A 221 12.59 -5.37 -4.95
C PRO A 221 13.06 -5.99 -6.26
N GLN A 222 12.12 -6.39 -7.08
CA GLN A 222 12.31 -7.02 -8.38
C GLN A 222 11.30 -6.45 -9.39
N GLN A 223 11.21 -7.03 -10.57
CA GLN A 223 10.37 -6.55 -11.68
C GLN A 223 8.89 -6.35 -11.29
N SER A 224 8.39 -7.09 -10.31
CA SER A 224 7.02 -6.95 -9.80
C SER A 224 6.79 -5.74 -8.87
N LEU A 225 7.84 -5.01 -8.46
CA LEU A 225 7.72 -3.85 -7.57
C LEU A 225 6.73 -2.79 -8.09
N PRO A 226 6.75 -2.39 -9.39
CA PRO A 226 5.82 -1.38 -9.89
C PRO A 226 4.34 -1.75 -9.69
N ARG A 227 3.96 -3.03 -9.83
CA ARG A 227 2.57 -3.46 -9.58
C ARG A 227 2.23 -3.47 -8.09
N LEU A 228 3.20 -3.78 -7.24
CA LEU A 228 3.03 -3.77 -5.79
C LEU A 228 2.92 -2.36 -5.21
N LEU A 229 3.30 -1.32 -5.95
CA LEU A 229 3.10 0.08 -5.57
C LEU A 229 1.67 0.59 -5.85
N LEU A 230 0.84 -0.15 -6.60
CA LEU A 230 -0.53 0.28 -6.95
C LEU A 230 -1.42 0.61 -5.73
N PRO A 231 -1.36 -0.11 -4.57
CA PRO A 231 -2.11 0.27 -3.38
C PRO A 231 -1.76 1.65 -2.81
N MET A 232 -0.60 2.22 -3.17
CA MET A 232 -0.19 3.57 -2.78
C MET A 232 -0.80 4.67 -3.66
N ALA A 233 -1.64 4.34 -4.66
CA ALA A 233 -2.27 5.29 -5.58
C ALA A 233 -3.05 6.45 -4.91
N PRO A 234 -3.60 6.34 -3.68
CA PRO A 234 -4.18 7.50 -2.99
C PRO A 234 -3.22 8.68 -2.83
N LEU A 235 -1.89 8.45 -2.81
CA LEU A 235 -0.87 9.51 -2.77
C LEU A 235 -0.88 10.40 -4.02
N LEU A 236 -1.40 9.90 -5.15
CA LEU A 236 -1.56 10.69 -6.39
C LEU A 236 -2.50 11.89 -6.19
N GLY A 237 -3.35 11.88 -5.15
CA GLY A 237 -4.16 13.03 -4.76
C GLY A 237 -3.39 14.18 -4.10
N SER A 238 -2.09 14.02 -3.83
CA SER A 238 -1.24 15.08 -3.27
C SER A 238 -1.02 16.23 -4.26
N ASP A 239 -0.90 17.47 -3.73
CA ASP A 239 -0.58 18.65 -4.54
C ASP A 239 0.78 18.55 -5.25
N VAL A 240 1.62 17.61 -4.88
CA VAL A 240 2.86 17.30 -5.62
C VAL A 240 2.54 16.91 -7.05
N PHE A 241 1.49 16.12 -7.24
CA PHE A 241 1.07 15.61 -8.56
C PHE A 241 -0.04 16.46 -9.19
N VAL A 242 -1.03 16.87 -8.38
CA VAL A 242 -2.29 17.43 -8.89
C VAL A 242 -2.59 18.84 -8.37
N GLY A 243 -1.62 19.51 -7.75
CA GLY A 243 -1.81 20.83 -7.17
C GLY A 243 -2.14 21.92 -8.18
N THR A 244 -1.75 21.75 -9.45
CA THR A 244 -2.15 22.60 -10.57
C THR A 244 -2.52 21.75 -11.78
N ARG A 245 -3.40 22.28 -12.66
CA ARG A 245 -3.76 21.60 -13.90
C ARG A 245 -2.53 21.27 -14.76
N ARG A 246 -1.56 22.20 -14.85
CA ARG A 246 -0.32 21.99 -15.61
C ARG A 246 0.46 20.78 -15.09
N ARG A 247 0.66 20.68 -13.77
CA ARG A 247 1.35 19.52 -13.15
C ARG A 247 0.60 18.22 -13.43
N ALA A 248 -0.71 18.22 -13.23
CA ALA A 248 -1.53 17.03 -13.48
C ALA A 248 -1.43 16.55 -14.93
N VAL A 249 -1.52 17.48 -15.90
CA VAL A 249 -1.34 17.18 -17.33
C VAL A 249 0.07 16.66 -17.60
N THR A 250 1.11 17.31 -17.05
CA THR A 250 2.50 16.84 -17.24
C THR A 250 2.67 15.40 -16.76
N TRP A 251 2.22 15.08 -15.54
CA TRP A 251 2.31 13.72 -15.01
C TRP A 251 1.48 12.71 -15.79
N LEU A 252 0.30 13.13 -16.32
CA LEU A 252 -0.53 12.28 -17.17
C LEU A 252 0.21 11.94 -18.47
N VAL A 253 0.76 12.95 -19.15
CA VAL A 253 1.53 12.76 -20.39
C VAL A 253 2.73 11.86 -20.13
N VAL A 254 3.50 12.11 -19.07
CA VAL A 254 4.63 11.25 -18.69
C VAL A 254 4.15 9.81 -18.46
N GLY A 255 3.04 9.61 -17.73
CA GLY A 255 2.47 8.30 -17.48
C GLY A 255 2.12 7.55 -18.75
N VAL A 256 1.39 8.23 -19.67
CA VAL A 256 1.00 7.66 -20.96
C VAL A 256 2.21 7.34 -21.84
N CYS A 257 3.20 8.23 -21.91
CA CYS A 257 4.41 8.00 -22.70
C CYS A 257 5.28 6.85 -22.14
N LEU A 258 5.29 6.67 -20.82
CA LEU A 258 6.04 5.58 -20.18
C LEU A 258 5.31 4.23 -20.23
N GLN A 259 4.00 4.22 -20.52
CA GLN A 259 3.22 2.97 -20.52
C GLN A 259 3.70 1.95 -21.56
N PRO A 260 3.98 2.30 -22.84
CA PRO A 260 4.57 1.36 -23.80
C PRO A 260 5.91 0.81 -23.34
N ILE A 261 6.75 1.66 -22.74
CA ILE A 261 8.05 1.25 -22.20
C ILE A 261 7.86 0.26 -21.06
N ALA A 262 6.93 0.54 -20.15
CA ALA A 262 6.60 -0.36 -19.05
C ALA A 262 6.06 -1.71 -19.56
N ILE A 263 5.23 -1.72 -20.62
CA ILE A 263 4.75 -2.97 -21.24
C ILE A 263 5.93 -3.78 -21.77
N VAL A 264 6.85 -3.15 -22.52
CA VAL A 264 8.03 -3.86 -23.04
C VAL A 264 8.88 -4.41 -21.92
N LEU A 265 9.23 -3.59 -20.93
CA LEU A 265 10.14 -3.99 -19.84
C LEU A 265 9.52 -5.04 -18.92
N LEU A 266 8.23 -4.92 -18.61
CA LEU A 266 7.59 -5.77 -17.61
C LEU A 266 6.86 -6.97 -18.21
N TRP A 267 6.59 -6.97 -19.51
CA TRP A 267 5.82 -8.04 -20.17
C TRP A 267 6.61 -8.82 -21.18
N PHE A 268 7.41 -8.15 -22.01
CA PHE A 268 8.23 -8.82 -23.03
C PHE A 268 9.61 -9.24 -22.55
N LEU A 269 10.26 -8.40 -21.74
CA LEU A 269 11.61 -8.66 -21.22
C LEU A 269 11.63 -9.23 -19.81
N GLY A 270 10.50 -9.25 -19.13
CA GLY A 270 10.36 -9.79 -17.78
C GLY A 270 8.97 -10.36 -17.56
N TYR A 271 8.77 -10.92 -16.35
CA TYR A 271 7.45 -11.33 -15.87
C TYR A 271 7.04 -10.34 -14.78
N PRO A 272 5.95 -9.60 -14.94
CA PRO A 272 5.52 -8.59 -13.97
C PRO A 272 5.02 -9.20 -12.64
#